data_cf33a99820c8bd38a5ebbc521c001922
#
_entry.id   cf33a99820c8bd38a5ebbc521c001922
#
_cell.length_a   1.000
_cell.length_b   1.000
_cell.length_c   1.000
_cell.angle_alpha   90.00
_cell.angle_beta   90.00
_cell.angle_gamma   90.00
#
_symmetry.space_group_name_H-M   'P 1'
#
loop_
_entity.id
_entity.type
_entity.pdbx_description
1 polymer ?
#
loop_
_entity_poly.entity_id
_entity_poly.type
_entity_poly.pdbx_seq_one_letter_code
_entity_poly.pdbx_strand_id
1 'polypeptide(L)'
;MADKYKPSIIYCHHPEQLLVKKNDLIRRLLHLPIDRAENKGFKETNSILCNSDFTKNAIHERFNRDSTIIFPGVDIDKFTLNEAGNRFILTVNRIVPNKNLIFSIKLINKMKKRDSKIKLVIIGVKQPGFEWHLDELNKKIKELDLTNNVEIHTNVTDSKLVDSYKNCSIFLYTPKEEHFGIAPIEAMACGKPVIAFNTGGPKETVVSNITGYLLQDDLDQWEEKIFELLDNNQKRMKMGISARNRVVDEFSWDAFMRKIKENLGQMQIN
;
A
#
# COMPACT_ATOMS: atom_id res chain seq x y z
N MET A 1 41.33 -11.86 -4.03
CA MET A 1 40.77 -12.64 -5.14
C MET A 1 39.70 -13.68 -4.67
N ALA A 2 39.09 -13.51 -3.51
CA ALA A 2 38.27 -14.58 -2.94
C ALA A 2 36.75 -14.39 -3.03
N ASP A 3 36.22 -13.33 -3.66
CA ASP A 3 34.76 -13.03 -3.60
C ASP A 3 34.03 -13.07 -4.94
N LYS A 4 34.61 -13.64 -5.97
CA LYS A 4 33.98 -13.74 -7.30
C LYS A 4 32.89 -14.80 -7.44
N TYR A 5 32.63 -15.61 -6.41
CA TYR A 5 31.76 -16.80 -6.52
C TYR A 5 30.72 -16.97 -5.41
N LYS A 6 30.41 -15.93 -4.65
CA LYS A 6 29.25 -16.01 -3.75
C LYS A 6 28.00 -15.58 -4.51
N PRO A 7 26.94 -16.40 -4.54
CA PRO A 7 25.69 -16.01 -5.15
C PRO A 7 25.17 -14.74 -4.48
N SER A 8 24.83 -13.73 -5.28
CA SER A 8 24.29 -12.46 -4.80
C SER A 8 22.82 -12.34 -5.18
N ILE A 9 22.02 -11.82 -4.26
CA ILE A 9 20.58 -11.60 -4.45
C ILE A 9 20.29 -10.15 -4.16
N ILE A 10 19.48 -9.52 -5.02
CA ILE A 10 18.89 -8.22 -4.77
C ILE A 10 17.39 -8.43 -4.54
N TYR A 11 16.87 -7.88 -3.42
CA TYR A 11 15.42 -7.72 -3.23
C TYR A 11 15.06 -6.26 -3.48
N CYS A 12 14.32 -6.01 -4.57
CA CYS A 12 13.97 -4.68 -5.03
C CYS A 12 12.52 -4.32 -4.64
N HIS A 13 12.34 -3.24 -3.89
CA HIS A 13 11.02 -2.69 -3.58
C HIS A 13 10.50 -1.76 -4.69
N HIS A 14 11.38 -0.97 -5.27
CA HIS A 14 11.16 -0.16 -6.47
C HIS A 14 12.54 0.32 -7.00
N PRO A 15 12.73 0.48 -8.31
CA PRO A 15 13.91 1.12 -8.88
C PRO A 15 13.90 2.63 -8.60
N GLU A 16 15.03 3.21 -8.15
CA GLU A 16 15.06 4.61 -7.63
C GLU A 16 14.72 5.72 -8.64
N GLN A 17 14.96 5.52 -9.93
CA GLN A 17 14.78 6.58 -10.96
C GLN A 17 13.34 7.09 -11.14
N LEU A 18 12.34 6.44 -10.58
CA LEU A 18 10.96 6.92 -10.64
C LEU A 18 10.72 8.20 -9.83
N LEU A 19 11.67 8.61 -8.99
CA LEU A 19 11.57 9.80 -8.13
C LEU A 19 12.12 11.09 -8.74
N VAL A 20 12.90 11.01 -9.84
CA VAL A 20 13.52 12.19 -10.47
C VAL A 20 12.68 12.66 -11.65
N LYS A 21 12.03 13.82 -11.52
CA LYS A 21 11.32 14.46 -12.64
C LYS A 21 12.28 14.67 -13.81
N LYS A 22 11.85 14.31 -15.03
CA LYS A 22 12.64 14.38 -16.28
C LYS A 22 13.32 15.75 -16.55
N ASN A 23 12.87 16.83 -15.94
CA ASN A 23 13.31 18.20 -16.21
C ASN A 23 14.31 18.78 -15.21
N ASP A 24 14.80 18.00 -14.22
CA ASP A 24 15.75 18.50 -13.22
C ASP A 24 17.18 18.02 -13.54
N LEU A 25 17.89 18.82 -14.34
CA LEU A 25 19.23 18.50 -14.83
C LEU A 25 20.25 18.36 -13.67
N ILE A 26 20.14 19.20 -12.64
CA ILE A 26 21.04 19.21 -11.49
C ILE A 26 20.84 17.92 -10.67
N ARG A 27 19.59 17.54 -10.40
CA ARG A 27 19.31 16.28 -9.72
C ARG A 27 19.78 15.07 -10.52
N ARG A 28 19.63 15.07 -11.84
CA ARG A 28 20.15 14.00 -12.71
C ARG A 28 21.68 13.86 -12.58
N LEU A 29 22.42 14.96 -12.55
CA LEU A 29 23.88 14.95 -12.37
C LEU A 29 24.28 14.42 -10.98
N LEU A 30 23.58 14.80 -9.92
CA LEU A 30 23.83 14.33 -8.56
C LEU A 30 23.48 12.84 -8.37
N HIS A 31 22.51 12.31 -9.12
CA HIS A 31 22.12 10.89 -9.08
C HIS A 31 22.97 9.96 -9.97
N LEU A 32 23.81 10.49 -10.87
CA LEU A 32 24.66 9.68 -11.76
C LEU A 32 25.51 8.60 -11.05
N PRO A 33 26.15 8.86 -9.89
CA PRO A 33 26.90 7.83 -9.18
C PRO A 33 25.98 6.71 -8.63
N ILE A 34 24.81 7.08 -8.14
CA ILE A 34 23.80 6.15 -7.60
C ILE A 34 23.25 5.29 -8.74
N ASP A 35 22.89 5.91 -9.85
CA ASP A 35 22.40 5.21 -11.05
C ASP A 35 23.43 4.22 -11.60
N ARG A 36 24.74 4.60 -11.59
CA ARG A 36 25.81 3.71 -12.02
C ARG A 36 25.99 2.51 -11.08
N ALA A 37 25.94 2.76 -9.76
CA ALA A 37 26.05 1.70 -8.76
C ALA A 37 24.85 0.74 -8.84
N GLU A 38 23.63 1.27 -8.97
CA GLU A 38 22.41 0.50 -9.14
C GLU A 38 22.46 -0.34 -10.43
N ASN A 39 22.79 0.27 -11.57
CA ASN A 39 22.93 -0.45 -12.85
C ASN A 39 23.97 -1.57 -12.77
N LYS A 40 25.11 -1.31 -12.09
CA LYS A 40 26.13 -2.33 -11.88
C LYS A 40 25.61 -3.47 -11.01
N GLY A 41 24.97 -3.15 -9.88
CA GLY A 41 24.37 -4.15 -8.97
C GLY A 41 23.37 -5.06 -9.68
N PHE A 42 22.42 -4.47 -10.45
CA PHE A 42 21.44 -5.24 -11.21
C PHE A 42 22.04 -6.08 -12.34
N LYS A 43 23.15 -5.65 -12.96
CA LYS A 43 23.85 -6.42 -13.99
C LYS A 43 24.63 -7.59 -13.44
N GLU A 44 25.29 -7.42 -12.30
CA GLU A 44 26.24 -8.39 -11.73
C GLU A 44 25.58 -9.39 -10.77
N THR A 45 24.35 -9.11 -10.28
CA THR A 45 23.67 -10.02 -9.36
C THR A 45 23.19 -11.30 -10.05
N ASN A 46 23.25 -12.42 -9.31
CA ASN A 46 22.81 -13.73 -9.79
C ASN A 46 21.28 -13.83 -9.86
N SER A 47 20.58 -13.28 -8.88
CA SER A 47 19.12 -13.32 -8.83
C SER A 47 18.54 -11.99 -8.37
N ILE A 48 17.41 -11.63 -8.95
CA ILE A 48 16.63 -10.43 -8.58
C ILE A 48 15.29 -10.89 -8.10
N LEU A 49 14.95 -10.48 -6.88
CA LEU A 49 13.63 -10.65 -6.28
C LEU A 49 12.94 -9.29 -6.24
N CYS A 50 11.63 -9.27 -6.35
CA CYS A 50 10.85 -8.05 -6.27
C CYS A 50 9.53 -8.27 -5.53
N ASN A 51 8.91 -7.16 -5.11
CA ASN A 51 7.73 -7.20 -4.25
C ASN A 51 6.40 -7.26 -5.01
N SER A 52 6.40 -7.12 -6.36
CA SER A 52 5.17 -7.04 -7.15
C SER A 52 5.44 -7.21 -8.64
N ASP A 53 4.40 -7.52 -9.40
CA ASP A 53 4.46 -7.51 -10.87
C ASP A 53 4.73 -6.10 -11.42
N PHE A 54 4.17 -5.08 -10.77
CA PHE A 54 4.46 -3.69 -11.11
C PHE A 54 5.98 -3.37 -10.99
N THR A 55 6.62 -3.81 -9.91
CA THR A 55 8.07 -3.66 -9.73
C THR A 55 8.87 -4.54 -10.69
N LYS A 56 8.40 -5.77 -10.96
CA LYS A 56 9.01 -6.67 -11.94
C LYS A 56 9.09 -6.02 -13.33
N ASN A 57 7.99 -5.43 -13.78
CA ASN A 57 7.94 -4.74 -15.06
C ASN A 57 8.88 -3.54 -15.10
N ALA A 58 8.93 -2.75 -14.02
CA ALA A 58 9.87 -1.63 -13.90
C ALA A 58 11.34 -2.06 -13.93
N ILE A 59 11.68 -3.21 -13.34
CA ILE A 59 13.03 -3.80 -13.40
C ILE A 59 13.34 -4.23 -14.83
N HIS A 60 12.40 -4.91 -15.48
CA HIS A 60 12.58 -5.37 -16.85
C HIS A 60 12.77 -4.19 -17.82
N GLU A 61 11.92 -3.18 -17.76
CA GLU A 61 12.01 -1.99 -18.60
C GLU A 61 13.32 -1.22 -18.41
N ARG A 62 13.82 -1.14 -17.19
CA ARG A 62 14.99 -0.33 -16.88
C ARG A 62 16.32 -1.06 -17.07
N PHE A 63 16.40 -2.32 -16.63
CA PHE A 63 17.65 -3.07 -16.57
C PHE A 63 17.72 -4.22 -17.59
N ASN A 64 16.62 -4.48 -18.30
CA ASN A 64 16.45 -5.65 -19.18
C ASN A 64 16.84 -6.96 -18.45
N ARG A 65 16.36 -7.10 -17.21
CA ARG A 65 16.58 -8.25 -16.33
C ARG A 65 15.25 -8.82 -15.85
N ASP A 66 15.19 -10.14 -15.78
CA ASP A 66 14.07 -10.84 -15.15
C ASP A 66 14.20 -10.81 -13.62
N SER A 67 13.06 -10.86 -12.94
CA SER A 67 12.99 -10.95 -11.49
C SER A 67 11.87 -11.88 -11.04
N THR A 68 12.05 -12.47 -9.86
CA THR A 68 11.04 -13.35 -9.23
C THR A 68 10.25 -12.56 -8.21
N ILE A 69 8.92 -12.66 -8.28
CA ILE A 69 8.04 -11.99 -7.32
C ILE A 69 8.00 -12.79 -6.03
N ILE A 70 8.36 -12.13 -4.93
CA ILE A 70 8.18 -12.61 -3.57
C ILE A 70 7.57 -11.48 -2.77
N PHE A 71 6.31 -11.61 -2.39
CA PHE A 71 5.60 -10.59 -1.63
C PHE A 71 6.22 -10.38 -0.24
N PRO A 72 6.39 -9.15 0.24
CA PRO A 72 6.90 -8.89 1.59
C PRO A 72 5.93 -9.39 2.66
N GLY A 73 6.51 -9.85 3.78
CA GLY A 73 5.75 -10.35 4.90
C GLY A 73 5.15 -9.24 5.78
N VAL A 74 3.98 -9.53 6.35
CA VAL A 74 3.34 -8.74 7.41
C VAL A 74 3.31 -9.56 8.70
N ASP A 75 3.47 -8.89 9.83
CA ASP A 75 3.37 -9.48 11.16
C ASP A 75 1.90 -9.76 11.51
N ILE A 76 1.47 -11.00 11.28
CA ILE A 76 0.10 -11.44 11.52
C ILE A 76 -0.24 -11.59 13.01
N ASP A 77 0.75 -11.64 13.91
CA ASP A 77 0.56 -11.69 15.35
C ASP A 77 0.39 -10.29 15.92
N LYS A 78 1.02 -9.29 15.32
CA LYS A 78 0.79 -7.87 15.60
C LYS A 78 -0.57 -7.40 15.08
N PHE A 79 -0.88 -7.70 13.83
CA PHE A 79 -2.13 -7.34 13.15
C PHE A 79 -3.15 -8.49 13.24
N THR A 80 -3.72 -8.68 14.43
CA THR A 80 -4.65 -9.79 14.70
C THR A 80 -6.05 -9.49 14.18
N LEU A 81 -6.76 -10.56 13.78
CA LEU A 81 -8.16 -10.49 13.36
C LEU A 81 -9.04 -9.79 14.42
N ASN A 82 -9.85 -8.84 13.97
CA ASN A 82 -10.94 -8.29 14.75
C ASN A 82 -12.17 -8.14 13.84
N GLU A 83 -13.15 -9.00 14.00
CA GLU A 83 -14.39 -8.99 13.21
C GLU A 83 -15.32 -7.82 13.58
N ALA A 84 -15.24 -7.36 14.83
CA ALA A 84 -15.90 -6.14 15.24
C ALA A 84 -15.20 -4.92 14.62
N GLY A 85 -15.96 -3.88 14.38
CA GLY A 85 -15.42 -2.60 13.89
C GLY A 85 -16.36 -1.47 14.25
N ASN A 86 -15.79 -0.34 14.59
CA ASN A 86 -16.54 0.90 14.74
C ASN A 86 -16.86 1.46 13.34
N ARG A 87 -17.98 2.19 13.22
CA ARG A 87 -18.41 2.74 11.93
C ARG A 87 -17.53 3.91 11.46
N PHE A 88 -16.25 3.63 11.18
CA PHE A 88 -15.37 4.58 10.54
C PHE A 88 -14.50 3.91 9.45
N ILE A 89 -14.07 4.72 8.50
CA ILE A 89 -13.19 4.36 7.40
C ILE A 89 -11.77 4.79 7.79
N LEU A 90 -10.78 3.93 7.56
CA LEU A 90 -9.37 4.22 7.84
C LEU A 90 -8.58 4.32 6.54
N THR A 91 -7.67 5.27 6.47
CA THR A 91 -6.56 5.27 5.51
C THR A 91 -5.24 5.54 6.22
N VAL A 92 -4.19 4.80 5.84
CA VAL A 92 -2.84 4.94 6.42
C VAL A 92 -1.85 5.16 5.28
N ASN A 93 -1.19 6.33 5.27
CA ASN A 93 -0.27 6.71 4.19
C ASN A 93 0.75 7.75 4.66
N ARG A 94 1.84 7.92 3.92
CA ARG A 94 2.63 9.15 4.00
C ARG A 94 1.77 10.33 3.52
N ILE A 95 1.90 11.49 4.17
CA ILE A 95 1.16 12.70 3.77
C ILE A 95 1.92 13.38 2.63
N VAL A 96 1.71 12.88 1.41
CA VAL A 96 2.31 13.39 0.18
C VAL A 96 1.29 13.32 -0.98
N PRO A 97 1.40 14.17 -2.00
CA PRO A 97 0.38 14.30 -3.06
C PRO A 97 0.07 13.00 -3.81
N ASN A 98 1.07 12.16 -4.07
CA ASN A 98 0.89 10.90 -4.80
C ASN A 98 0.08 9.85 -4.03
N LYS A 99 -0.19 10.05 -2.73
CA LYS A 99 -1.10 9.20 -1.94
C LYS A 99 -2.57 9.56 -2.10
N ASN A 100 -2.86 10.63 -2.86
CA ASN A 100 -4.19 11.01 -3.32
C ASN A 100 -5.24 11.15 -2.20
N LEU A 101 -4.82 11.66 -1.03
CA LEU A 101 -5.69 11.84 0.14
C LEU A 101 -6.81 12.88 -0.11
N ILE A 102 -6.61 13.81 -1.04
CA ILE A 102 -7.65 14.74 -1.50
C ILE A 102 -8.85 14.00 -2.08
N PHE A 103 -8.63 12.88 -2.80
CA PHE A 103 -9.71 12.03 -3.30
C PHE A 103 -10.55 11.46 -2.14
N SER A 104 -9.89 10.97 -1.09
CA SER A 104 -10.57 10.46 0.10
C SER A 104 -11.45 11.54 0.77
N ILE A 105 -10.96 12.77 0.88
CA ILE A 105 -11.71 13.91 1.44
C ILE A 105 -12.92 14.25 0.56
N LYS A 106 -12.74 14.31 -0.77
CA LYS A 106 -13.84 14.55 -1.71
C LYS A 106 -14.91 13.46 -1.65
N LEU A 107 -14.49 12.20 -1.49
CA LEU A 107 -15.38 11.07 -1.33
C LEU A 107 -16.23 11.20 -0.06
N ILE A 108 -15.63 11.56 1.08
CA ILE A 108 -16.38 11.82 2.32
C ILE A 108 -17.34 12.98 2.17
N ASN A 109 -16.96 14.04 1.46
CA ASN A 109 -17.89 15.17 1.18
C ASN A 109 -19.12 14.73 0.39
N LYS A 110 -18.97 13.81 -0.54
CA LYS A 110 -20.09 13.21 -1.27
C LYS A 110 -20.94 12.35 -0.34
N MET A 111 -20.31 11.45 0.43
CA MET A 111 -20.98 10.51 1.31
C MET A 111 -21.71 11.18 2.49
N LYS A 112 -21.24 12.34 2.98
CA LYS A 112 -21.87 13.14 4.04
C LYS A 112 -23.32 13.50 3.70
N LYS A 113 -23.65 13.65 2.42
CA LYS A 113 -25.03 13.94 1.96
C LYS A 113 -26.01 12.81 2.28
N ARG A 114 -25.53 11.56 2.25
CA ARG A 114 -26.33 10.36 2.56
C ARG A 114 -26.23 10.01 4.05
N ASP A 115 -25.05 10.10 4.66
CA ASP A 115 -24.83 9.84 6.09
C ASP A 115 -23.98 10.96 6.71
N SER A 116 -24.65 11.89 7.41
CA SER A 116 -23.95 13.01 8.06
C SER A 116 -22.98 12.59 9.15
N LYS A 117 -23.06 11.34 9.65
CA LYS A 117 -22.19 10.78 10.70
C LYS A 117 -21.02 9.98 10.13
N ILE A 118 -20.87 9.91 8.80
CA ILE A 118 -19.73 9.20 8.19
C ILE A 118 -18.40 9.74 8.71
N LYS A 119 -17.45 8.85 9.01
CA LYS A 119 -16.15 9.20 9.57
C LYS A 119 -15.03 8.62 8.74
N LEU A 120 -14.02 9.45 8.44
CA LEU A 120 -12.73 9.05 7.90
C LEU A 120 -11.63 9.42 8.88
N VAL A 121 -10.81 8.46 9.23
CA VAL A 121 -9.57 8.65 9.98
C VAL A 121 -8.40 8.50 9.01
N ILE A 122 -7.59 9.54 8.90
CA ILE A 122 -6.34 9.54 8.15
C ILE A 122 -5.20 9.44 9.14
N ILE A 123 -4.45 8.35 9.11
CA ILE A 123 -3.20 8.25 9.87
C ILE A 123 -2.04 8.43 8.89
N GLY A 124 -1.16 9.38 9.20
CA GLY A 124 -0.10 9.70 8.26
C GLY A 124 1.22 10.09 8.91
N VAL A 125 2.31 9.83 8.18
CA VAL A 125 3.63 10.34 8.51
C VAL A 125 3.92 11.57 7.67
N LYS A 126 4.31 12.67 8.32
CA LYS A 126 4.79 13.87 7.63
C LYS A 126 6.09 13.53 6.90
N GLN A 127 6.18 13.94 5.66
CA GLN A 127 7.37 13.75 4.84
C GLN A 127 8.12 15.08 4.70
N PRO A 128 9.41 15.16 5.03
CA PRO A 128 10.21 16.37 4.82
C PRO A 128 10.09 16.91 3.39
N GLY A 129 9.83 18.21 3.25
CA GLY A 129 9.60 18.89 1.97
C GLY A 129 8.15 18.82 1.45
N PHE A 130 7.24 18.16 2.18
CA PHE A 130 5.82 18.05 1.84
C PHE A 130 4.90 18.53 2.98
N GLU A 131 5.40 19.30 3.92
CA GLU A 131 4.64 19.83 5.06
C GLU A 131 3.40 20.60 4.58
N TRP A 132 3.54 21.36 3.51
CA TRP A 132 2.48 22.12 2.85
C TRP A 132 1.27 21.26 2.46
N HIS A 133 1.47 19.99 2.18
CA HIS A 133 0.37 19.10 1.78
C HIS A 133 -0.57 18.79 2.95
N LEU A 134 -0.07 18.73 4.17
CA LEU A 134 -0.93 18.62 5.35
C LEU A 134 -1.82 19.85 5.51
N ASP A 135 -1.26 21.05 5.28
CA ASP A 135 -2.01 22.30 5.34
C ASP A 135 -3.07 22.37 4.25
N GLU A 136 -2.75 21.89 3.04
CA GLU A 136 -3.70 21.74 1.94
C GLU A 136 -4.86 20.80 2.30
N LEU A 137 -4.59 19.64 2.91
CA LEU A 137 -5.63 18.71 3.38
C LEU A 137 -6.52 19.37 4.44
N ASN A 138 -5.94 20.03 5.43
CA ASN A 138 -6.69 20.71 6.48
C ASN A 138 -7.54 21.87 5.94
N LYS A 139 -7.00 22.63 4.98
CA LYS A 139 -7.75 23.67 4.26
C LYS A 139 -8.94 23.06 3.53
N LYS A 140 -8.73 21.95 2.81
CA LYS A 140 -9.79 21.27 2.06
C LYS A 140 -10.90 20.72 2.96
N ILE A 141 -10.55 20.18 4.14
CA ILE A 141 -11.52 19.73 5.15
C ILE A 141 -12.39 20.89 5.63
N LYS A 142 -11.80 22.06 5.89
CA LYS A 142 -12.54 23.26 6.31
C LYS A 142 -13.42 23.82 5.18
N GLU A 143 -12.90 23.94 3.97
CA GLU A 143 -13.65 24.40 2.79
C GLU A 143 -14.92 23.58 2.52
N LEU A 144 -14.87 22.27 2.79
CA LEU A 144 -15.98 21.34 2.57
C LEU A 144 -16.83 21.10 3.83
N ASP A 145 -16.58 21.85 4.91
CA ASP A 145 -17.28 21.68 6.20
C ASP A 145 -17.24 20.22 6.69
N LEU A 146 -16.05 19.59 6.69
CA LEU A 146 -15.85 18.19 7.06
C LEU A 146 -15.10 18.01 8.39
N THR A 147 -14.98 19.05 9.21
CA THR A 147 -14.25 19.01 10.50
C THR A 147 -14.80 17.97 11.47
N ASN A 148 -16.09 17.64 11.35
CA ASN A 148 -16.74 16.61 12.15
C ASN A 148 -16.69 15.21 11.49
N ASN A 149 -16.19 15.09 10.24
CA ASN A 149 -16.24 13.87 9.47
C ASN A 149 -14.84 13.31 9.15
N VAL A 150 -13.80 14.15 9.11
CA VAL A 150 -12.43 13.76 8.76
C VAL A 150 -11.47 14.17 9.86
N GLU A 151 -10.73 13.20 10.36
CA GLU A 151 -9.67 13.39 11.35
C GLU A 151 -8.32 13.01 10.73
N ILE A 152 -7.29 13.85 10.93
CA ILE A 152 -5.91 13.56 10.51
C ILE A 152 -5.04 13.41 11.76
N HIS A 153 -4.46 12.25 11.93
CA HIS A 153 -3.51 11.96 13.01
C HIS A 153 -2.11 11.77 12.46
N THR A 154 -1.16 12.54 12.99
CA THR A 154 0.26 12.39 12.69
C THR A 154 1.01 11.94 13.93
N ASN A 155 2.13 11.24 13.75
CA ASN A 155 2.97 10.77 14.86
C ASN A 155 2.22 9.88 15.88
N VAL A 156 1.36 8.99 15.40
CA VAL A 156 0.70 8.00 16.25
C VAL A 156 1.70 6.94 16.71
N THR A 157 1.47 6.38 17.90
CA THR A 157 2.24 5.22 18.37
C THR A 157 1.84 3.97 17.58
N ASP A 158 2.73 2.97 17.56
CA ASP A 158 2.45 1.66 16.94
C ASP A 158 1.19 1.02 17.48
N SER A 159 0.97 1.08 18.80
CA SER A 159 -0.26 0.56 19.42
C SER A 159 -1.50 1.26 18.87
N LYS A 160 -1.49 2.60 18.79
CA LYS A 160 -2.61 3.36 18.24
C LYS A 160 -2.86 3.05 16.76
N LEU A 161 -1.81 2.83 16.00
CA LEU A 161 -1.91 2.43 14.59
C LEU A 161 -2.59 1.06 14.47
N VAL A 162 -2.13 0.07 15.22
CA VAL A 162 -2.72 -1.29 15.25
C VAL A 162 -4.17 -1.24 15.70
N ASP A 163 -4.47 -0.50 16.76
CA ASP A 163 -5.85 -0.32 17.26
C ASP A 163 -6.75 0.32 16.20
N SER A 164 -6.23 1.26 15.42
CA SER A 164 -6.99 1.89 14.34
C SER A 164 -7.32 0.89 13.22
N TYR A 165 -6.36 0.06 12.80
CA TYR A 165 -6.63 -1.02 11.86
C TYR A 165 -7.66 -2.02 12.40
N LYS A 166 -7.52 -2.45 13.65
CA LYS A 166 -8.44 -3.41 14.28
C LYS A 166 -9.87 -2.88 14.38
N ASN A 167 -10.02 -1.59 14.61
CA ASN A 167 -11.32 -0.99 14.94
C ASN A 167 -12.02 -0.28 13.77
N CYS A 168 -11.39 -0.08 12.63
CA CYS A 168 -12.10 0.44 11.45
C CYS A 168 -13.07 -0.59 10.87
N SER A 169 -14.06 -0.12 10.11
CA SER A 169 -14.97 -0.99 9.35
C SER A 169 -14.39 -1.35 7.99
N ILE A 170 -13.73 -0.39 7.34
CA ILE A 170 -13.22 -0.48 5.96
C ILE A 170 -11.89 0.23 5.90
N PHE A 171 -10.96 -0.33 5.14
CA PHE A 171 -9.72 0.34 4.80
C PHE A 171 -9.79 0.94 3.40
N LEU A 172 -9.53 2.24 3.29
CA LEU A 172 -9.54 2.99 2.04
C LEU A 172 -8.11 3.22 1.56
N TYR A 173 -7.80 2.85 0.32
CA TYR A 173 -6.47 3.02 -0.24
C TYR A 173 -6.51 3.72 -1.59
N THR A 174 -6.09 4.99 -1.63
CA THR A 174 -6.28 5.89 -2.76
C THR A 174 -5.06 6.22 -3.63
N PRO A 175 -3.84 5.72 -3.39
CA PRO A 175 -2.75 5.85 -4.36
C PRO A 175 -3.08 5.15 -5.68
N LYS A 176 -2.77 5.80 -6.82
CA LYS A 176 -2.98 5.23 -8.16
C LYS A 176 -1.77 4.49 -8.71
N GLU A 177 -0.58 4.92 -8.33
CA GLU A 177 0.70 4.36 -8.79
C GLU A 177 1.50 3.86 -7.58
N GLU A 178 1.05 2.76 -6.99
CA GLU A 178 1.72 2.14 -5.86
C GLU A 178 2.41 0.86 -6.30
N HIS A 179 3.68 0.69 -5.92
CA HIS A 179 4.44 -0.50 -6.29
C HIS A 179 3.91 -1.77 -5.63
N PHE A 180 3.51 -1.68 -4.36
CA PHE A 180 2.96 -2.82 -3.63
C PHE A 180 1.84 -2.41 -2.67
N GLY A 181 2.16 -1.53 -1.69
CA GLY A 181 1.21 -1.08 -0.68
C GLY A 181 1.10 -2.06 0.50
N ILE A 182 1.93 -1.86 1.53
CA ILE A 182 1.89 -2.70 2.74
C ILE A 182 0.66 -2.41 3.60
N ALA A 183 0.20 -1.17 3.69
CA ALA A 183 -0.92 -0.76 4.53
C ALA A 183 -2.26 -1.48 4.20
N PRO A 184 -2.63 -1.75 2.94
CA PRO A 184 -3.74 -2.63 2.61
C PRO A 184 -3.62 -4.03 3.24
N ILE A 185 -2.42 -4.61 3.25
CA ILE A 185 -2.21 -5.97 3.79
C ILE A 185 -2.28 -5.97 5.31
N GLU A 186 -1.79 -4.93 5.99
CA GLU A 186 -1.97 -4.74 7.44
C GLU A 186 -3.46 -4.66 7.81
N ALA A 187 -4.25 -3.92 7.03
CA ALA A 187 -5.70 -3.85 7.22
C ALA A 187 -6.38 -5.21 6.98
N MET A 188 -6.01 -5.92 5.91
CA MET A 188 -6.50 -7.26 5.60
C MET A 188 -6.11 -8.26 6.69
N ALA A 189 -4.90 -8.14 7.27
CA ALA A 189 -4.47 -8.94 8.42
C ALA A 189 -5.42 -8.74 9.63
N CYS A 190 -5.91 -7.53 9.85
CA CYS A 190 -6.92 -7.24 10.87
C CYS A 190 -8.35 -7.65 10.46
N GLY A 191 -8.55 -8.32 9.34
CA GLY A 191 -9.86 -8.72 8.83
C GLY A 191 -10.70 -7.56 8.30
N LYS A 192 -10.04 -6.54 7.73
CA LYS A 192 -10.76 -5.39 7.14
C LYS A 192 -10.77 -5.49 5.62
N PRO A 193 -11.95 -5.36 4.99
CA PRO A 193 -12.03 -5.27 3.55
C PRO A 193 -11.36 -3.99 3.07
N VAL A 194 -10.66 -4.10 1.94
CA VAL A 194 -9.92 -2.98 1.33
C VAL A 194 -10.66 -2.47 0.11
N ILE A 195 -10.83 -1.16 0.01
CA ILE A 195 -11.31 -0.50 -1.21
C ILE A 195 -10.16 0.32 -1.80
N ALA A 196 -9.74 -0.01 -3.01
CA ALA A 196 -8.57 0.58 -3.64
C ALA A 196 -8.81 0.87 -5.13
N PHE A 197 -7.96 1.69 -5.74
CA PHE A 197 -7.93 1.83 -7.19
C PHE A 197 -7.48 0.52 -7.85
N ASN A 198 -8.08 0.21 -9.00
CA ASN A 198 -7.71 -0.94 -9.83
C ASN A 198 -6.40 -0.67 -10.60
N THR A 199 -5.34 -0.30 -9.90
CA THR A 199 -4.03 0.05 -10.46
C THR A 199 -2.90 -0.38 -9.54
N GLY A 200 -1.71 -0.64 -10.09
CA GLY A 200 -0.49 -0.94 -9.32
C GLY A 200 -0.61 -2.17 -8.41
N GLY A 201 0.14 -2.15 -7.32
CA GLY A 201 0.23 -3.23 -6.33
C GLY A 201 -1.11 -3.68 -5.71
N PRO A 202 -2.11 -2.81 -5.46
CA PRO A 202 -3.42 -3.24 -5.00
C PRO A 202 -4.10 -4.29 -5.89
N LYS A 203 -3.82 -4.33 -7.20
CA LYS A 203 -4.32 -5.38 -8.11
C LYS A 203 -3.82 -6.79 -7.76
N GLU A 204 -2.69 -6.87 -7.09
CA GLU A 204 -2.08 -8.14 -6.70
C GLU A 204 -2.49 -8.54 -5.27
N THR A 205 -2.73 -7.55 -4.41
CA THR A 205 -3.03 -7.79 -2.99
C THR A 205 -4.53 -7.97 -2.74
N VAL A 206 -5.38 -7.21 -3.41
CA VAL A 206 -6.84 -7.24 -3.24
C VAL A 206 -7.49 -8.08 -4.34
N VAL A 207 -8.28 -9.08 -3.94
CA VAL A 207 -9.14 -9.83 -4.85
C VAL A 207 -10.52 -9.21 -4.83
N SER A 208 -10.88 -8.56 -5.96
CA SER A 208 -12.14 -7.81 -6.05
C SER A 208 -13.35 -8.72 -5.80
N ASN A 209 -14.33 -8.23 -5.02
CA ASN A 209 -15.51 -8.93 -4.53
C ASN A 209 -15.25 -10.06 -3.51
N ILE A 210 -13.99 -10.37 -3.17
CA ILE A 210 -13.63 -11.44 -2.21
C ILE A 210 -12.97 -10.86 -0.97
N THR A 211 -11.91 -10.03 -1.14
CA THR A 211 -11.17 -9.43 -0.02
C THR A 211 -11.37 -7.91 0.07
N GLY A 212 -12.08 -7.34 -0.90
CA GLY A 212 -12.33 -5.91 -1.01
C GLY A 212 -12.90 -5.56 -2.38
N TYR A 213 -12.71 -4.31 -2.80
CA TYR A 213 -13.08 -3.82 -4.11
C TYR A 213 -11.94 -3.09 -4.80
N LEU A 214 -11.74 -3.38 -6.08
CA LEU A 214 -10.86 -2.63 -6.98
C LEU A 214 -11.73 -1.77 -7.90
N LEU A 215 -11.60 -0.45 -7.80
CA LEU A 215 -12.50 0.50 -8.44
C LEU A 215 -11.77 1.45 -9.39
N GLN A 216 -12.52 2.04 -10.32
CA GLN A 216 -12.04 3.09 -11.20
C GLN A 216 -12.13 4.48 -10.54
N ASP A 217 -11.71 5.54 -11.21
CA ASP A 217 -11.79 6.93 -10.74
C ASP A 217 -13.22 7.47 -10.89
N ASP A 218 -14.14 6.91 -10.12
CA ASP A 218 -15.56 7.23 -10.11
C ASP A 218 -16.08 7.28 -8.68
N LEU A 219 -16.31 8.49 -8.16
CA LEU A 219 -16.79 8.69 -6.79
C LEU A 219 -18.15 8.05 -6.50
N ASP A 220 -19.03 7.88 -7.50
CA ASP A 220 -20.32 7.23 -7.32
C ASP A 220 -20.13 5.75 -7.02
N GLN A 221 -19.26 5.09 -7.76
CA GLN A 221 -18.91 3.69 -7.56
C GLN A 221 -18.26 3.45 -6.18
N TRP A 222 -17.37 4.36 -5.73
CA TRP A 222 -16.75 4.25 -4.41
C TRP A 222 -17.77 4.44 -3.29
N GLU A 223 -18.64 5.43 -3.41
CA GLU A 223 -19.72 5.67 -2.43
C GLU A 223 -20.64 4.44 -2.31
N GLU A 224 -21.09 3.88 -3.45
CA GLU A 224 -21.94 2.68 -3.48
C GLU A 224 -21.29 1.51 -2.74
N LYS A 225 -20.03 1.18 -3.09
CA LYS A 225 -19.32 0.03 -2.51
C LYS A 225 -18.97 0.20 -1.03
N ILE A 226 -18.69 1.42 -0.60
CA ILE A 226 -18.49 1.71 0.82
C ILE A 226 -19.78 1.54 1.59
N PHE A 227 -20.89 2.12 1.14
CA PHE A 227 -22.18 1.95 1.84
C PHE A 227 -22.69 0.51 1.80
N GLU A 228 -22.44 -0.22 0.72
CA GLU A 228 -22.75 -1.65 0.64
C GLU A 228 -22.09 -2.43 1.79
N LEU A 229 -20.84 -2.12 2.14
CA LEU A 229 -20.15 -2.76 3.26
C LEU A 229 -20.52 -2.17 4.62
N LEU A 230 -20.78 -0.87 4.72
CA LEU A 230 -21.17 -0.24 5.99
C LEU A 230 -22.57 -0.66 6.44
N ASP A 231 -23.47 -0.90 5.49
CA ASP A 231 -24.86 -1.23 5.76
C ASP A 231 -25.11 -2.75 5.81
N ASN A 232 -24.16 -3.57 5.30
CA ASN A 232 -24.23 -5.04 5.35
C ASN A 232 -23.05 -5.62 6.17
N ASN A 233 -23.27 -5.75 7.47
CA ASN A 233 -22.27 -6.29 8.40
C ASN A 233 -21.83 -7.72 8.05
N GLN A 234 -22.77 -8.58 7.65
CA GLN A 234 -22.46 -9.99 7.31
C GLN A 234 -21.52 -10.06 6.08
N LYS A 235 -21.80 -9.28 5.04
CA LYS A 235 -20.95 -9.20 3.85
C LYS A 235 -19.56 -8.65 4.20
N ARG A 236 -19.50 -7.58 5.00
CA ARG A 236 -18.26 -6.97 5.46
C ARG A 236 -17.40 -7.96 6.24
N MET A 237 -17.99 -8.69 7.20
CA MET A 237 -17.27 -9.69 7.99
C MET A 237 -16.77 -10.85 7.12
N LYS A 238 -17.61 -11.39 6.24
CA LYS A 238 -17.21 -12.47 5.32
C LYS A 238 -16.01 -12.04 4.44
N MET A 239 -16.07 -10.84 3.89
CA MET A 239 -15.01 -10.26 3.07
C MET A 239 -13.73 -10.04 3.89
N GLY A 240 -13.85 -9.57 5.14
CA GLY A 240 -12.74 -9.40 6.06
C GLY A 240 -12.05 -10.70 6.46
N ILE A 241 -12.82 -11.77 6.72
CA ILE A 241 -12.26 -13.11 6.98
C ILE A 241 -11.49 -13.62 5.76
N SER A 242 -12.05 -13.48 4.55
CA SER A 242 -11.35 -13.84 3.31
C SER A 242 -10.06 -13.03 3.12
N ALA A 243 -10.09 -11.74 3.48
CA ALA A 243 -8.91 -10.88 3.44
C ALA A 243 -7.83 -11.38 4.41
N ARG A 244 -8.18 -11.71 5.65
CA ARG A 244 -7.25 -12.28 6.64
C ARG A 244 -6.63 -13.60 6.17
N ASN A 245 -7.45 -14.53 5.67
CA ASN A 245 -6.96 -15.81 5.19
C ASN A 245 -5.93 -15.64 4.08
N ARG A 246 -6.21 -14.76 3.11
CA ARG A 246 -5.26 -14.44 2.04
C ARG A 246 -3.93 -13.90 2.59
N VAL A 247 -3.96 -13.05 3.63
CA VAL A 247 -2.73 -12.54 4.23
C VAL A 247 -1.93 -13.64 4.90
N VAL A 248 -2.58 -14.52 5.66
CA VAL A 248 -1.92 -15.67 6.30
C VAL A 248 -1.24 -16.57 5.27
N ASP A 249 -1.91 -16.85 4.17
CA ASP A 249 -1.45 -17.77 3.14
C ASP A 249 -0.34 -17.20 2.25
N GLU A 250 -0.43 -15.91 1.89
CA GLU A 250 0.41 -15.32 0.84
C GLU A 250 1.33 -14.20 1.31
N PHE A 251 0.98 -13.48 2.38
CA PHE A 251 1.66 -12.24 2.81
C PHE A 251 2.15 -12.30 4.27
N SER A 252 2.17 -13.47 4.93
CA SER A 252 2.80 -13.64 6.23
C SER A 252 4.33 -13.72 6.09
N TRP A 253 5.06 -13.46 7.18
CA TRP A 253 6.51 -13.71 7.21
C TRP A 253 6.86 -15.16 6.93
N ASP A 254 6.02 -16.11 7.34
CA ASP A 254 6.23 -17.53 7.03
C ASP A 254 6.08 -17.82 5.53
N ALA A 255 5.09 -17.21 4.87
CA ALA A 255 4.91 -17.31 3.43
C ALA A 255 6.11 -16.69 2.67
N PHE A 256 6.59 -15.53 3.12
CA PHE A 256 7.80 -14.88 2.58
C PHE A 256 9.03 -15.80 2.71
N MET A 257 9.29 -16.30 3.92
CA MET A 257 10.46 -17.16 4.18
C MET A 257 10.40 -18.48 3.42
N ARG A 258 9.22 -19.07 3.25
CA ARG A 258 9.04 -20.26 2.43
C ARG A 258 9.45 -20.01 0.97
N LYS A 259 8.96 -18.92 0.36
CA LYS A 259 9.30 -18.55 -1.03
C LYS A 259 10.78 -18.19 -1.21
N ILE A 260 11.40 -17.54 -0.21
CA ILE A 260 12.84 -17.28 -0.21
C ILE A 260 13.63 -18.58 -0.20
N LYS A 261 13.29 -19.55 0.66
CA LYS A 261 13.97 -20.85 0.75
C LYS A 261 13.83 -21.66 -0.55
N GLU A 262 12.64 -21.67 -1.15
CA GLU A 262 12.39 -22.30 -2.45
C GLU A 262 13.27 -21.69 -3.55
N ASN A 263 13.38 -20.37 -3.62
CA ASN A 263 14.22 -19.70 -4.60
C ASN A 263 15.72 -19.98 -4.37
N LEU A 264 16.19 -19.95 -3.12
CA LEU A 264 17.57 -20.30 -2.78
C LEU A 264 17.92 -21.75 -3.12
N GLY A 265 17.01 -22.69 -2.87
CA GLY A 265 17.19 -24.11 -3.23
C GLY A 265 17.38 -24.31 -4.72
N GLN A 266 16.64 -23.57 -5.56
CA GLN A 266 16.78 -23.61 -7.01
C GLN A 266 18.14 -23.03 -7.50
N MET A 267 18.72 -22.05 -6.79
CA MET A 267 19.99 -21.46 -7.13
C MET A 267 21.18 -22.37 -6.80
N GLN A 268 21.05 -23.29 -5.85
CA GLN A 268 22.13 -24.23 -5.47
C GLN A 268 22.24 -25.44 -6.39
N ILE A 269 21.23 -25.68 -7.22
CA ILE A 269 21.15 -26.84 -8.12
C ILE A 269 21.69 -26.51 -9.53
N ASN A 270 21.90 -25.25 -9.85
CA ASN A 270 22.48 -24.77 -11.11
C ASN A 270 23.92 -24.23 -10.91
#